data_c8f56b4284cb237935fa5aabb1af0845
#
_entry.id   c8f56b4284cb237935fa5aabb1af0845
#
_cell.length_a   1.000
_cell.length_b   1.000
_cell.length_c   1.000
_cell.angle_alpha   90.00
_cell.angle_beta   90.00
_cell.angle_gamma   90.00
#
_symmetry.space_group_name_H-M   'P 1'
#
loop_
_entity.id
_entity.type
_entity.pdbx_description
1 polymer ?
#
loop_
_entity_poly.entity_id
_entity_poly.type
_entity_poly.pdbx_seq_one_letter_code
_entity_poly.pdbx_strand_id
1 'polypeptide(L)'
;MKLSNYYIPTLKEAPKDADNLSAKLMIRAGLVRKLGSGLYEWLPLGFKVLKKVEQIIREEMNRAGANEIWMPIIQPKELWEESGRWEHFGDQLLKLEDRKGAGFCVSPTAEEEVTDLVRKDLSSYKQLPVCLYQFGTKFRDEIRPRFGVMRSREFYMKDAYSFAATDAQADDWYQRMYDAYQRIFTRCGFKFKAVEADTGAIGGNFSHEFMVLADNGEDAIADSDCGYAANTEKAAVKCPEFPPLNEDELLPMEQVSTPKAYTIEDVADMLKVPTSKLIKLLLFMADGKPVVALMRGDHELNEPKFRAFLKCTELVKADEETYTKITGSFVGFAGAQGLKEKHPELPIYADNYVKGVINGVSGGNEKDVHTKNVTPLRDIKVDGYCDLKIASAGDICPHCGKPFTFTRGIEVGHVFKLGTKYSKAMNATFLDETQKAQPMIMGCYGIGVGRVVAAAIEQSHDENGIIWPAPLAPFDVALVAIDYHSNPEVKKHADEICAALEAKGLDVLLDDRDERAGIKFKDMDLIGLPYRLVVSSRTVKDGQCEYKKRTDKEAVRWNLSEAVEKILAATGK
;
A
#
# COMPACT_ATOMS: atom_id res chain seq x y z
N MET A 1 21.10 -2.07 -28.29
CA MET A 1 22.07 -1.63 -27.25
C MET A 1 23.04 -2.77 -26.93
N LYS A 2 24.39 -2.52 -26.96
CA LYS A 2 25.40 -3.52 -26.59
C LYS A 2 25.65 -3.52 -25.09
N LEU A 3 25.68 -4.72 -24.47
CA LEU A 3 25.87 -4.88 -23.04
C LEU A 3 27.29 -4.46 -22.59
N SER A 4 28.31 -4.62 -23.44
CA SER A 4 29.66 -4.12 -23.18
C SER A 4 29.72 -2.60 -22.92
N ASN A 5 28.73 -1.84 -23.42
CA ASN A 5 28.63 -0.39 -23.29
C ASN A 5 27.52 0.05 -22.34
N TYR A 6 26.85 -0.88 -21.68
CA TYR A 6 25.70 -0.58 -20.81
C TYR A 6 25.98 -0.99 -19.37
N TYR A 7 25.83 -0.07 -18.44
CA TYR A 7 26.15 -0.31 -17.03
C TYR A 7 25.07 -1.19 -16.36
N ILE A 8 25.28 -2.50 -16.33
CA ILE A 8 24.45 -3.48 -15.63
C ILE A 8 25.34 -4.32 -14.69
N PRO A 9 25.60 -3.86 -13.46
CA PRO A 9 26.45 -4.56 -12.51
C PRO A 9 25.66 -5.65 -11.77
N THR A 10 25.48 -6.83 -12.40
CA THR A 10 24.86 -7.99 -11.77
C THR A 10 25.67 -8.53 -10.60
N LEU A 11 24.98 -9.09 -9.59
CA LEU A 11 25.61 -9.70 -8.41
C LEU A 11 25.18 -11.16 -8.28
N LYS A 12 26.12 -12.03 -7.87
CA LYS A 12 25.82 -13.45 -7.59
C LYS A 12 24.92 -13.60 -6.38
N GLU A 13 25.18 -12.81 -5.33
CA GLU A 13 24.47 -12.85 -4.05
C GLU A 13 23.86 -11.49 -3.74
N ALA A 14 22.74 -11.50 -3.03
CA ALA A 14 22.15 -10.28 -2.50
C ALA A 14 22.88 -9.84 -1.22
N PRO A 15 22.93 -8.53 -0.94
CA PRO A 15 23.39 -8.03 0.36
C PRO A 15 22.53 -8.61 1.50
N LYS A 16 23.16 -8.83 2.66
CA LYS A 16 22.49 -9.42 3.82
C LYS A 16 21.33 -8.60 4.39
N ASP A 17 21.35 -7.31 4.15
CA ASP A 17 20.32 -6.35 4.58
C ASP A 17 19.17 -6.16 3.58
N ALA A 18 19.16 -6.90 2.49
CA ALA A 18 18.00 -6.98 1.60
C ALA A 18 16.97 -7.94 2.22
N ASP A 19 15.87 -7.39 2.70
CA ASP A 19 14.92 -8.06 3.60
C ASP A 19 13.80 -8.82 2.87
N ASN A 20 13.47 -8.44 1.62
CA ASN A 20 12.46 -9.12 0.81
C ASN A 20 12.99 -9.54 -0.58
N LEU A 21 12.15 -10.23 -1.34
CA LEU A 21 12.54 -10.83 -2.60
C LEU A 21 12.81 -9.78 -3.68
N SER A 22 11.91 -8.78 -3.84
CA SER A 22 12.10 -7.74 -4.84
C SER A 22 13.37 -6.93 -4.58
N ALA A 23 13.67 -6.56 -3.32
CA ALA A 23 14.91 -5.87 -2.97
C ALA A 23 16.15 -6.70 -3.34
N LYS A 24 16.13 -8.02 -3.05
CA LYS A 24 17.21 -8.94 -3.41
C LYS A 24 17.43 -9.00 -4.92
N LEU A 25 16.35 -9.19 -5.69
CA LEU A 25 16.41 -9.31 -7.14
C LEU A 25 16.77 -7.99 -7.81
N MET A 26 16.22 -6.86 -7.36
CA MET A 26 16.55 -5.53 -7.90
C MET A 26 18.04 -5.21 -7.74
N ILE A 27 18.62 -5.49 -6.58
CA ILE A 27 20.05 -5.26 -6.33
C ILE A 27 20.90 -6.24 -7.16
N ARG A 28 20.55 -7.54 -7.15
CA ARG A 28 21.30 -8.56 -7.91
C ARG A 28 21.27 -8.31 -9.40
N ALA A 29 20.12 -7.96 -9.98
CA ALA A 29 19.97 -7.70 -11.40
C ALA A 29 20.53 -6.35 -11.85
N GLY A 30 21.05 -5.52 -10.93
CA GLY A 30 21.60 -4.22 -11.27
C GLY A 30 20.53 -3.17 -11.62
N LEU A 31 19.35 -3.21 -10.99
CA LEU A 31 18.32 -2.18 -11.14
C LEU A 31 18.54 -1.01 -10.19
N VAL A 32 18.94 -1.30 -8.96
CA VAL A 32 19.15 -0.28 -7.92
C VAL A 32 20.40 -0.56 -7.09
N ARG A 33 20.88 0.49 -6.39
CA ARG A 33 21.86 0.38 -5.29
C ARG A 33 21.35 1.14 -4.08
N LYS A 34 21.68 0.64 -2.89
CA LYS A 34 21.34 1.29 -1.63
C LYS A 34 22.41 2.33 -1.30
N LEU A 35 22.02 3.60 -1.23
CA LEU A 35 22.89 4.70 -0.80
C LEU A 35 22.88 4.82 0.73
N GLY A 36 21.71 4.67 1.35
CA GLY A 36 21.50 4.76 2.79
C GLY A 36 20.22 4.05 3.20
N SER A 37 19.86 4.13 4.49
CA SER A 37 18.61 3.55 4.98
C SER A 37 17.41 4.21 4.31
N GLY A 38 16.66 3.46 3.50
CA GLY A 38 15.50 3.96 2.73
C GLY A 38 15.85 4.91 1.57
N LEU A 39 17.12 4.97 1.14
CA LEU A 39 17.58 5.78 0.00
C LEU A 39 18.21 4.88 -1.05
N TYR A 40 17.74 4.97 -2.30
CA TYR A 40 18.16 4.09 -3.40
C TYR A 40 18.51 4.87 -4.66
N GLU A 41 19.63 4.49 -5.29
CA GLU A 41 20.03 4.93 -6.61
C GLU A 41 19.43 4.00 -7.66
N TRP A 42 18.74 4.56 -8.65
CA TRP A 42 18.20 3.81 -9.78
C TRP A 42 19.26 3.73 -10.89
N LEU A 43 19.74 2.53 -11.16
CA LEU A 43 20.73 2.28 -12.22
C LEU A 43 20.05 2.27 -13.60
N PRO A 44 20.81 2.34 -14.71
CA PRO A 44 20.26 2.49 -16.06
C PRO A 44 19.14 1.50 -16.39
N LEU A 45 19.29 0.23 -16.01
CA LEU A 45 18.30 -0.81 -16.26
C LEU A 45 17.00 -0.56 -15.46
N GLY A 46 17.13 -0.29 -14.16
CA GLY A 46 15.99 0.01 -13.29
C GLY A 46 15.29 1.31 -13.67
N PHE A 47 16.07 2.34 -14.02
CA PHE A 47 15.51 3.62 -14.46
C PHE A 47 14.72 3.48 -15.76
N LYS A 48 15.17 2.60 -16.68
CA LYS A 48 14.42 2.30 -17.91
C LYS A 48 13.06 1.66 -17.62
N VAL A 49 12.99 0.75 -16.65
CA VAL A 49 11.70 0.16 -16.18
C VAL A 49 10.82 1.24 -15.56
N LEU A 50 11.40 2.07 -14.68
CA LEU A 50 10.69 3.18 -14.02
C LEU A 50 10.05 4.11 -15.07
N LYS A 51 10.78 4.47 -16.13
CA LYS A 51 10.27 5.32 -17.23
C LYS A 51 9.17 4.63 -18.03
N LYS A 52 9.19 3.31 -18.22
CA LYS A 52 8.08 2.57 -18.86
C LYS A 52 6.81 2.61 -18.01
N VAL A 53 6.93 2.42 -16.70
CA VAL A 53 5.79 2.58 -15.77
C VAL A 53 5.26 4.01 -15.82
N GLU A 54 6.14 5.01 -15.74
CA GLU A 54 5.77 6.42 -15.82
C GLU A 54 5.02 6.74 -17.11
N GLN A 55 5.46 6.19 -18.25
CA GLN A 55 4.81 6.42 -19.55
C GLN A 55 3.40 5.83 -19.61
N ILE A 56 3.20 4.61 -19.09
CA ILE A 56 1.87 3.99 -19.03
C ILE A 56 0.92 4.86 -18.17
N ILE A 57 1.41 5.34 -17.03
CA ILE A 57 0.63 6.21 -16.14
C ILE A 57 0.30 7.53 -16.84
N ARG A 58 1.28 8.19 -17.48
CA ARG A 58 1.09 9.46 -18.20
C ARG A 58 0.01 9.37 -19.27
N GLU A 59 0.04 8.31 -20.07
CA GLU A 59 -0.94 8.08 -21.12
C GLU A 59 -2.36 7.94 -20.57
N GLU A 60 -2.54 7.23 -19.45
CA GLU A 60 -3.85 7.05 -18.84
C GLU A 60 -4.33 8.31 -18.08
N MET A 61 -3.42 9.08 -17.47
CA MET A 61 -3.76 10.38 -16.88
C MET A 61 -4.23 11.37 -17.95
N ASN A 62 -3.52 11.49 -19.08
CA ASN A 62 -3.90 12.33 -20.19
C ASN A 62 -5.23 11.89 -20.81
N ARG A 63 -5.45 10.56 -20.96
CA ARG A 63 -6.73 10.00 -21.43
C ARG A 63 -7.91 10.35 -20.50
N ALA A 64 -7.67 10.39 -19.19
CA ALA A 64 -8.66 10.80 -18.20
C ALA A 64 -8.97 12.31 -18.23
N GLY A 65 -8.14 13.12 -18.91
CA GLY A 65 -8.28 14.58 -19.01
C GLY A 65 -7.55 15.36 -17.94
N ALA A 66 -6.62 14.74 -17.19
CA ALA A 66 -5.77 15.43 -16.24
C ALA A 66 -4.60 16.15 -16.94
N ASN A 67 -4.12 17.25 -16.36
CA ASN A 67 -3.07 18.09 -16.92
C ASN A 67 -1.77 17.91 -16.12
N GLU A 68 -0.66 17.63 -16.82
CA GLU A 68 0.65 17.45 -16.18
C GLU A 68 1.25 18.80 -15.80
N ILE A 69 1.74 18.89 -14.56
CA ILE A 69 2.46 20.04 -14.01
C ILE A 69 3.73 19.58 -13.32
N TRP A 70 4.55 20.50 -12.88
CA TRP A 70 5.70 20.22 -12.03
C TRP A 70 5.76 21.22 -10.88
N MET A 71 5.79 20.70 -9.65
CA MET A 71 5.84 21.48 -8.42
C MET A 71 7.16 21.25 -7.67
N PRO A 72 7.66 22.24 -6.90
CA PRO A 72 8.87 22.12 -6.08
C PRO A 72 8.77 21.01 -5.04
N ILE A 73 9.90 20.39 -4.68
CA ILE A 73 9.95 19.42 -3.57
C ILE A 73 10.04 20.11 -2.19
N ILE A 74 10.52 21.34 -2.15
CA ILE A 74 10.65 22.12 -0.91
C ILE A 74 9.42 23.01 -0.79
N GLN A 75 8.67 22.82 0.29
CA GLN A 75 7.41 23.51 0.52
C GLN A 75 7.52 24.48 1.72
N PRO A 76 6.96 25.71 1.60
CA PRO A 76 6.93 26.67 2.71
C PRO A 76 6.11 26.16 3.89
N LYS A 77 6.61 26.41 5.11
CA LYS A 77 5.97 26.06 6.37
C LYS A 77 4.54 26.63 6.46
N GLU A 78 4.34 27.85 6.00
CA GLU A 78 3.09 28.60 6.10
C GLU A 78 1.92 27.83 5.47
N LEU A 79 2.13 27.14 4.34
CA LEU A 79 1.09 26.34 3.69
C LEU A 79 0.63 25.18 4.57
N TRP A 80 1.57 24.55 5.28
CA TRP A 80 1.31 23.46 6.19
C TRP A 80 0.67 23.91 7.50
N GLU A 81 0.99 25.13 7.95
CA GLU A 81 0.32 25.77 9.09
C GLU A 81 -1.12 26.13 8.74
N GLU A 82 -1.39 26.66 7.53
CA GLU A 82 -2.75 26.94 7.06
C GLU A 82 -3.63 25.68 7.05
N SER A 83 -3.12 24.54 6.60
CA SER A 83 -3.86 23.29 6.59
C SER A 83 -3.99 22.64 7.98
N GLY A 84 -3.22 23.13 8.96
CA GLY A 84 -3.10 22.56 10.30
C GLY A 84 -2.24 21.29 10.36
N ARG A 85 -1.58 20.91 9.26
CA ARG A 85 -0.80 19.65 9.19
C ARG A 85 0.66 19.80 9.63
N TRP A 86 1.17 20.99 9.84
CA TRP A 86 2.55 21.20 10.27
C TRP A 86 2.90 20.42 11.55
N GLU A 87 2.00 20.40 12.53
CA GLU A 87 2.17 19.62 13.76
C GLU A 87 1.53 18.22 13.67
N HIS A 88 0.41 18.10 12.96
CA HIS A 88 -0.37 16.85 12.94
C HIS A 88 0.14 15.78 11.98
N PHE A 89 1.02 16.13 11.01
CA PHE A 89 1.61 15.11 10.12
C PHE A 89 2.61 14.20 10.86
N GLY A 90 3.08 14.63 12.01
CA GLY A 90 3.98 13.89 12.87
C GLY A 90 5.44 13.88 12.39
N ASP A 91 6.22 12.93 12.93
CA ASP A 91 7.66 12.85 12.73
C ASP A 91 8.09 12.47 11.30
N GLN A 92 7.15 12.02 10.48
CA GLN A 92 7.43 11.72 9.07
C GLN A 92 7.65 12.98 8.20
N LEU A 93 7.27 14.18 8.70
CA LEU A 93 7.51 15.44 8.02
C LEU A 93 8.95 15.93 8.29
N LEU A 94 9.81 15.84 7.28
CA LEU A 94 11.18 16.36 7.40
C LEU A 94 11.16 17.87 7.32
N LYS A 95 11.27 18.54 8.48
CA LYS A 95 11.28 20.00 8.64
C LYS A 95 12.72 20.54 8.52
N LEU A 96 12.87 21.71 7.91
CA LEU A 96 14.17 22.38 7.73
C LEU A 96 14.00 23.90 7.77
N GLU A 97 15.10 24.60 7.91
CA GLU A 97 15.16 26.06 7.88
C GLU A 97 16.20 26.53 6.85
N ASP A 98 15.93 27.64 6.19
CA ASP A 98 16.90 28.30 5.33
C ASP A 98 17.90 29.12 6.14
N ARG A 99 18.88 29.76 5.44
CA ARG A 99 19.89 30.59 6.09
C ARG A 99 19.35 31.86 6.75
N LYS A 100 18.08 32.20 6.49
CA LYS A 100 17.40 33.36 7.08
C LYS A 100 16.44 32.99 8.19
N GLY A 101 16.35 31.69 8.54
CA GLY A 101 15.45 31.17 9.55
C GLY A 101 14.00 30.97 9.05
N ALA A 102 13.76 30.97 7.74
CA ALA A 102 12.46 30.62 7.20
C ALA A 102 12.27 29.10 7.21
N GLY A 103 11.10 28.66 7.72
CA GLY A 103 10.75 27.26 7.83
C GLY A 103 10.28 26.66 6.51
N PHE A 104 10.67 25.42 6.25
CA PHE A 104 10.27 24.63 5.10
C PHE A 104 10.11 23.17 5.49
N CYS A 105 9.53 22.37 4.60
CA CYS A 105 9.61 20.92 4.67
C CYS A 105 9.96 20.31 3.32
N VAL A 106 10.46 19.08 3.35
CA VAL A 106 10.58 18.26 2.14
C VAL A 106 9.25 17.56 1.91
N SER A 107 8.67 17.75 0.73
CA SER A 107 7.33 17.30 0.35
C SER A 107 7.10 15.80 0.60
N PRO A 108 6.27 15.40 1.58
CA PRO A 108 5.79 14.02 1.70
C PRO A 108 4.57 13.76 0.82
N THR A 109 3.87 14.84 0.43
CA THR A 109 2.68 14.93 -0.42
C THR A 109 2.46 16.40 -0.80
N ALA A 110 1.55 16.74 -1.70
CA ALA A 110 1.45 18.11 -2.23
C ALA A 110 0.03 18.70 -2.20
N GLU A 111 -0.84 18.27 -1.30
CA GLU A 111 -2.20 18.82 -1.16
C GLU A 111 -2.17 20.33 -0.91
N GLU A 112 -1.30 20.79 -0.01
CA GLU A 112 -1.16 22.21 0.34
C GLU A 112 -0.66 23.03 -0.84
N GLU A 113 0.37 22.53 -1.50
CA GLU A 113 1.03 23.24 -2.59
C GLU A 113 0.11 23.41 -3.81
N VAL A 114 -0.57 22.33 -4.22
CA VAL A 114 -1.50 22.40 -5.35
C VAL A 114 -2.76 23.21 -5.02
N THR A 115 -3.20 23.21 -3.76
CA THR A 115 -4.31 24.05 -3.30
C THR A 115 -3.93 25.53 -3.37
N ASP A 116 -2.69 25.88 -2.96
CA ASP A 116 -2.17 27.24 -3.06
C ASP A 116 -2.03 27.69 -4.53
N LEU A 117 -1.58 26.81 -5.42
CA LEU A 117 -1.54 27.08 -6.85
C LEU A 117 -2.95 27.39 -7.39
N VAL A 118 -3.91 26.52 -7.14
CA VAL A 118 -5.26 26.61 -7.70
C VAL A 118 -6.04 27.80 -7.15
N ARG A 119 -5.93 28.12 -5.85
CA ARG A 119 -6.63 29.27 -5.25
C ARG A 119 -6.19 30.63 -5.81
N LYS A 120 -4.99 30.71 -6.40
CA LYS A 120 -4.49 31.94 -7.02
C LYS A 120 -5.05 32.18 -8.42
N ASP A 121 -5.41 31.10 -9.12
CA ASP A 121 -5.75 31.16 -10.54
C ASP A 121 -7.24 30.89 -10.80
N LEU A 122 -7.92 30.09 -9.97
CA LEU A 122 -9.31 29.71 -10.18
C LEU A 122 -10.24 30.43 -9.21
N SER A 123 -11.14 31.24 -9.74
CA SER A 123 -12.07 32.05 -8.96
C SER A 123 -13.55 31.87 -9.36
N SER A 124 -13.87 31.11 -10.41
CA SER A 124 -15.22 30.93 -10.94
C SER A 124 -15.57 29.46 -11.16
N TYR A 125 -16.82 29.11 -10.90
CA TYR A 125 -17.35 27.77 -11.18
C TYR A 125 -17.17 27.33 -12.66
N LYS A 126 -17.09 28.30 -13.61
CA LYS A 126 -16.87 28.03 -15.03
C LYS A 126 -15.48 27.46 -15.34
N GLN A 127 -14.52 27.62 -14.43
CA GLN A 127 -13.17 27.10 -14.56
C GLN A 127 -13.02 25.69 -13.95
N LEU A 128 -14.06 25.21 -13.28
CA LEU A 128 -14.12 23.89 -12.63
C LEU A 128 -15.03 22.93 -13.44
N PRO A 129 -14.80 21.60 -13.39
CA PRO A 129 -13.74 20.94 -12.64
C PRO A 129 -12.38 20.95 -13.36
N VAL A 130 -11.29 20.85 -12.62
CA VAL A 130 -9.92 20.66 -13.13
C VAL A 130 -9.21 19.54 -12.37
N CYS A 131 -8.30 18.84 -13.05
CA CYS A 131 -7.40 17.88 -12.41
C CYS A 131 -5.96 18.13 -12.87
N LEU A 132 -5.08 18.31 -11.91
CA LEU A 132 -3.64 18.51 -12.12
C LEU A 132 -2.88 17.30 -11.60
N TYR A 133 -1.81 16.88 -12.28
CA TYR A 133 -0.96 15.81 -11.81
C TYR A 133 0.51 16.07 -12.08
N GLN A 134 1.36 15.44 -11.29
CA GLN A 134 2.81 15.49 -11.50
C GLN A 134 3.46 14.12 -11.30
N PHE A 135 4.67 14.01 -11.83
CA PHE A 135 5.65 13.01 -11.37
C PHE A 135 6.71 13.74 -10.54
N GLY A 136 6.88 13.34 -9.31
CA GLY A 136 7.81 14.02 -8.41
C GLY A 136 8.35 13.11 -7.32
N THR A 137 9.55 13.46 -6.87
CA THR A 137 10.14 12.86 -5.68
C THR A 137 9.37 13.30 -4.45
N LYS A 138 9.14 12.37 -3.55
CA LYS A 138 8.57 12.60 -2.22
C LYS A 138 9.53 12.09 -1.16
N PHE A 139 9.45 12.66 0.02
CA PHE A 139 10.24 12.22 1.16
C PHE A 139 9.36 12.07 2.41
N ARG A 140 9.43 10.92 3.05
CA ARG A 140 8.82 10.65 4.36
C ARG A 140 9.90 10.14 5.30
N ASP A 141 10.08 10.79 6.45
CA ASP A 141 11.08 10.39 7.43
C ASP A 141 10.66 9.12 8.16
N GLU A 142 10.55 8.03 7.40
CA GLU A 142 10.15 6.72 7.89
C GLU A 142 11.18 6.20 8.89
N ILE A 143 10.75 5.92 10.11
CA ILE A 143 11.64 5.50 11.21
C ILE A 143 12.28 4.12 10.94
N ARG A 144 11.57 3.24 10.23
CA ARG A 144 12.00 1.87 9.90
C ARG A 144 11.71 1.55 8.43
N PRO A 145 12.49 2.12 7.49
CA PRO A 145 12.34 1.76 6.09
C PRO A 145 12.69 0.29 5.88
N ARG A 146 11.88 -0.40 5.09
CA ARG A 146 11.97 -1.85 4.86
C ARG A 146 11.43 -2.20 3.47
N PHE A 147 11.64 -3.44 3.04
CA PHE A 147 11.17 -3.95 1.74
C PHE A 147 11.72 -3.17 0.53
N GLY A 148 13.00 -2.75 0.62
CA GLY A 148 13.67 -2.09 -0.48
C GLY A 148 12.98 -0.77 -0.88
N VAL A 149 12.69 -0.62 -2.18
CA VAL A 149 12.02 0.58 -2.72
C VAL A 149 10.50 0.61 -2.47
N MET A 150 9.91 -0.44 -1.90
CA MET A 150 8.47 -0.44 -1.59
C MET A 150 8.13 0.49 -0.42
N ARG A 151 9.00 0.53 0.62
CA ARG A 151 8.82 1.39 1.79
C ARG A 151 10.12 2.12 2.10
N SER A 152 10.53 2.97 1.17
CA SER A 152 11.71 3.83 1.25
C SER A 152 11.36 5.20 1.84
N ARG A 153 12.37 5.95 2.29
CA ARG A 153 12.21 7.34 2.77
C ARG A 153 12.04 8.31 1.61
N GLU A 154 12.86 8.16 0.56
CA GLU A 154 12.73 8.90 -0.68
C GLU A 154 12.16 7.97 -1.76
N PHE A 155 11.13 8.44 -2.48
CA PHE A 155 10.45 7.65 -3.51
C PHE A 155 9.88 8.54 -4.61
N TYR A 156 9.72 7.95 -5.80
CA TYR A 156 9.16 8.60 -6.97
C TYR A 156 7.68 8.27 -7.11
N MET A 157 6.84 9.31 -7.16
CA MET A 157 5.38 9.18 -7.13
C MET A 157 4.75 9.94 -8.30
N LYS A 158 3.64 9.42 -8.85
CA LYS A 158 2.65 10.20 -9.54
C LYS A 158 1.58 10.60 -8.52
N ASP A 159 1.39 11.86 -8.32
CA ASP A 159 0.33 12.43 -7.50
C ASP A 159 -0.55 13.36 -8.34
N ALA A 160 -1.88 13.18 -8.23
CA ALA A 160 -2.88 13.97 -8.94
C ALA A 160 -3.93 14.51 -7.98
N TYR A 161 -4.50 15.66 -8.33
CA TYR A 161 -5.43 16.41 -7.49
C TYR A 161 -6.55 16.99 -8.35
N SER A 162 -7.80 16.68 -8.00
CA SER A 162 -8.96 17.26 -8.64
C SER A 162 -9.60 18.34 -7.78
N PHE A 163 -10.14 19.36 -8.44
CA PHE A 163 -10.90 20.45 -7.84
C PHE A 163 -12.23 20.56 -8.57
N ALA A 164 -13.33 20.55 -7.83
CA ALA A 164 -14.67 20.53 -8.35
C ALA A 164 -15.57 21.55 -7.65
N ALA A 165 -16.60 22.02 -8.36
CA ALA A 165 -17.60 22.94 -7.81
C ALA A 165 -18.74 22.20 -7.10
N THR A 166 -19.03 20.95 -7.48
CA THR A 166 -20.13 20.14 -6.95
C THR A 166 -19.68 18.73 -6.60
N ASP A 167 -20.41 18.08 -5.68
CA ASP A 167 -20.15 16.67 -5.35
C ASP A 167 -20.26 15.75 -6.57
N ALA A 168 -21.20 16.02 -7.47
CA ALA A 168 -21.35 15.24 -8.71
C ALA A 168 -20.10 15.32 -9.60
N GLN A 169 -19.49 16.51 -9.73
CA GLN A 169 -18.23 16.66 -10.46
C GLN A 169 -17.06 15.97 -9.76
N ALA A 170 -17.02 16.02 -8.41
CA ALA A 170 -16.01 15.33 -7.62
C ALA A 170 -16.15 13.81 -7.75
N ASP A 171 -17.38 13.29 -7.78
CA ASP A 171 -17.67 11.87 -7.98
C ASP A 171 -17.29 11.39 -9.38
N ASP A 172 -17.56 12.19 -10.41
CA ASP A 172 -17.14 11.90 -11.77
C ASP A 172 -15.61 11.83 -11.89
N TRP A 173 -14.87 12.78 -11.30
CA TRP A 173 -13.42 12.72 -11.27
C TRP A 173 -12.87 11.52 -10.47
N TYR A 174 -13.49 11.19 -9.36
CA TYR A 174 -13.14 10.00 -8.60
C TYR A 174 -13.27 8.73 -9.45
N GLN A 175 -14.40 8.59 -10.16
CA GLN A 175 -14.65 7.43 -11.03
C GLN A 175 -13.67 7.40 -12.22
N ARG A 176 -13.41 8.54 -12.86
CA ARG A 176 -12.41 8.62 -13.94
C ARG A 176 -11.03 8.18 -13.50
N MET A 177 -10.59 8.59 -12.29
CA MET A 177 -9.31 8.18 -11.73
C MET A 177 -9.30 6.70 -11.35
N TYR A 178 -10.37 6.20 -10.75
CA TYR A 178 -10.54 4.79 -10.46
C TYR A 178 -10.40 3.94 -11.73
N ASP A 179 -11.11 4.30 -12.81
CA ASP A 179 -11.06 3.61 -14.09
C ASP A 179 -9.67 3.73 -14.76
N ALA A 180 -9.02 4.89 -14.63
CA ALA A 180 -7.66 5.07 -15.14
C ALA A 180 -6.68 4.14 -14.42
N TYR A 181 -6.79 3.99 -13.10
CA TYR A 181 -5.94 3.08 -12.32
C TYR A 181 -6.19 1.62 -12.69
N GLN A 182 -7.45 1.23 -12.91
CA GLN A 182 -7.79 -0.10 -13.45
C GLN A 182 -7.02 -0.36 -14.75
N ARG A 183 -7.04 0.60 -15.69
CA ARG A 183 -6.34 0.48 -16.97
C ARG A 183 -4.82 0.47 -16.80
N ILE A 184 -4.26 1.33 -15.96
CA ILE A 184 -2.82 1.40 -15.66
C ILE A 184 -2.30 0.03 -15.21
N PHE A 185 -2.91 -0.55 -14.17
CA PHE A 185 -2.42 -1.80 -13.59
C PHE A 185 -2.70 -3.01 -14.48
N THR A 186 -3.79 -2.99 -15.26
CA THR A 186 -4.04 -3.98 -16.31
C THR A 186 -2.96 -3.91 -17.40
N ARG A 187 -2.60 -2.69 -17.86
CA ARG A 187 -1.54 -2.48 -18.85
C ARG A 187 -0.16 -2.86 -18.31
N CYS A 188 0.07 -2.71 -17.01
CA CYS A 188 1.29 -3.22 -16.36
C CYS A 188 1.33 -4.76 -16.29
N GLY A 189 0.23 -5.45 -16.60
CA GLY A 189 0.15 -6.91 -16.58
C GLY A 189 -0.10 -7.51 -15.20
N PHE A 190 -0.66 -6.75 -14.25
CA PHE A 190 -0.87 -7.18 -12.88
C PHE A 190 -2.14 -7.99 -12.66
N LYS A 191 -2.06 -8.92 -11.70
CA LYS A 191 -3.22 -9.43 -10.98
C LYS A 191 -3.39 -8.56 -9.73
N PHE A 192 -4.47 -7.79 -9.68
CA PHE A 192 -4.70 -6.81 -8.62
C PHE A 192 -6.16 -6.74 -8.22
N LYS A 193 -6.43 -6.11 -7.08
CA LYS A 193 -7.77 -5.77 -6.61
C LYS A 193 -7.83 -4.32 -6.17
N ALA A 194 -8.93 -3.64 -6.46
CA ALA A 194 -9.27 -2.40 -5.80
C ALA A 194 -10.05 -2.74 -4.54
N VAL A 195 -9.61 -2.23 -3.39
CA VAL A 195 -10.18 -2.53 -2.07
C VAL A 195 -10.56 -1.25 -1.35
N GLU A 196 -11.66 -1.28 -0.59
CA GLU A 196 -11.99 -0.18 0.31
C GLU A 196 -10.92 -0.03 1.38
N ALA A 197 -10.52 1.22 1.67
CA ALA A 197 -9.45 1.53 2.58
C ALA A 197 -9.77 2.68 3.55
N ASP A 198 -9.03 2.76 4.64
CA ASP A 198 -9.05 3.94 5.53
C ASP A 198 -8.32 5.11 4.86
N THR A 199 -8.77 6.33 5.15
CA THR A 199 -8.20 7.54 4.55
C THR A 199 -6.95 8.06 5.27
N GLY A 200 -6.61 7.53 6.43
CA GLY A 200 -5.40 7.82 7.18
C GLY A 200 -5.11 9.31 7.41
N ALA A 201 -3.83 9.67 7.40
CA ALA A 201 -3.34 11.05 7.59
C ALA A 201 -3.72 12.00 6.45
N ILE A 202 -3.99 11.49 5.25
CA ILE A 202 -4.45 12.30 4.11
C ILE A 202 -5.85 12.85 4.43
N GLY A 203 -6.72 12.01 5.01
CA GLY A 203 -8.09 12.36 5.38
C GLY A 203 -9.06 12.27 4.20
N GLY A 204 -10.29 12.69 4.43
CA GLY A 204 -11.39 12.53 3.49
C GLY A 204 -12.42 11.51 4.00
N ASN A 205 -13.41 11.20 3.18
CA ASN A 205 -14.56 10.37 3.61
C ASN A 205 -14.56 8.97 3.01
N PHE A 206 -13.84 8.75 1.92
CA PHE A 206 -13.87 7.51 1.16
C PHE A 206 -12.60 7.33 0.33
N SER A 207 -12.09 6.11 0.26
CA SER A 207 -10.91 5.79 -0.54
C SER A 207 -10.89 4.34 -1.01
N HIS A 208 -10.17 4.09 -2.11
CA HIS A 208 -9.81 2.75 -2.56
C HIS A 208 -8.30 2.64 -2.77
N GLU A 209 -7.74 1.53 -2.29
CA GLU A 209 -6.39 1.09 -2.59
C GLU A 209 -6.39 0.10 -3.74
N PHE A 210 -5.40 0.20 -4.61
CA PHE A 210 -5.13 -0.77 -5.66
C PHE A 210 -4.00 -1.68 -5.21
N MET A 211 -4.34 -2.93 -4.92
CA MET A 211 -3.49 -3.92 -4.29
C MET A 211 -3.03 -4.97 -5.32
N VAL A 212 -1.75 -5.01 -5.63
CA VAL A 212 -1.16 -6.09 -6.43
C VAL A 212 -1.05 -7.34 -5.56
N LEU A 213 -1.66 -8.44 -6.01
CA LEU A 213 -1.68 -9.69 -5.27
C LEU A 213 -0.29 -10.34 -5.28
N ALA A 214 0.27 -10.56 -4.08
CA ALA A 214 1.58 -11.19 -3.89
C ALA A 214 1.62 -11.89 -2.53
N ASP A 215 2.19 -13.10 -2.47
CA ASP A 215 2.25 -13.90 -1.24
C ASP A 215 3.00 -13.19 -0.10
N ASN A 216 4.01 -12.39 -0.46
CA ASN A 216 4.79 -11.56 0.46
C ASN A 216 4.26 -10.12 0.58
N GLY A 217 3.01 -9.85 0.18
CA GLY A 217 2.39 -8.53 0.32
C GLY A 217 2.38 -8.05 1.78
N GLU A 218 2.47 -6.72 1.99
CA GLU A 218 2.49 -6.13 3.33
C GLU A 218 1.12 -6.22 4.01
N ASP A 219 0.04 -6.01 3.24
CA ASP A 219 -1.32 -5.86 3.76
C ASP A 219 -2.18 -7.08 3.48
N ALA A 220 -3.02 -7.40 4.46
CA ALA A 220 -4.03 -8.44 4.32
C ALA A 220 -5.33 -7.84 3.75
N ILE A 221 -5.90 -8.53 2.78
CA ILE A 221 -7.13 -8.17 2.11
C ILE A 221 -8.20 -9.17 2.50
N ALA A 222 -9.29 -8.70 3.10
CA ALA A 222 -10.52 -9.47 3.27
C ALA A 222 -11.33 -9.41 1.97
N ASP A 223 -11.56 -10.54 1.35
CA ASP A 223 -12.22 -10.70 0.05
C ASP A 223 -13.44 -11.59 0.16
N SER A 224 -14.48 -11.28 -0.60
CA SER A 224 -15.74 -12.03 -0.59
C SER A 224 -16.25 -12.30 -2.01
N ASP A 225 -16.92 -13.43 -2.20
CA ASP A 225 -17.50 -13.88 -3.47
C ASP A 225 -18.48 -12.87 -4.12
N CYS A 226 -19.01 -11.91 -3.36
CA CYS A 226 -19.91 -10.88 -3.88
C CYS A 226 -19.18 -9.70 -4.55
N GLY A 227 -17.85 -9.74 -4.58
CA GLY A 227 -17.01 -8.65 -5.11
C GLY A 227 -16.64 -7.59 -4.07
N TYR A 228 -17.13 -7.69 -2.81
CA TYR A 228 -16.66 -6.84 -1.73
C TYR A 228 -15.24 -7.24 -1.35
N ALA A 229 -14.33 -6.26 -1.37
CA ALA A 229 -12.96 -6.41 -0.90
C ALA A 229 -12.54 -5.15 -0.14
N ALA A 230 -11.85 -5.35 1.00
CA ALA A 230 -11.34 -4.26 1.83
C ALA A 230 -10.02 -4.67 2.49
N ASN A 231 -9.15 -3.71 2.80
CA ASN A 231 -8.04 -3.98 3.69
C ASN A 231 -8.58 -4.31 5.10
N THR A 232 -7.77 -4.99 5.92
CA THR A 232 -8.22 -5.44 7.24
C THR A 232 -8.54 -4.30 8.20
N GLU A 233 -8.00 -3.10 7.96
CA GLU A 233 -8.29 -1.90 8.74
C GLU A 233 -9.70 -1.34 8.45
N LYS A 234 -10.24 -1.62 7.26
CA LYS A 234 -11.55 -1.12 6.81
C LYS A 234 -12.62 -2.20 6.77
N ALA A 235 -12.25 -3.47 6.57
CA ALA A 235 -13.18 -4.58 6.34
C ALA A 235 -14.25 -4.67 7.43
N ALA A 236 -15.52 -4.41 7.05
CA ALA A 236 -16.66 -4.55 7.95
C ALA A 236 -16.97 -6.03 8.20
N VAL A 237 -17.29 -6.39 9.43
CA VAL A 237 -17.58 -7.77 9.83
C VAL A 237 -19.04 -7.88 10.26
N LYS A 238 -19.75 -8.87 9.69
CA LYS A 238 -21.12 -9.18 10.12
C LYS A 238 -21.08 -9.94 11.44
N CYS A 239 -21.56 -9.29 12.50
CA CYS A 239 -21.75 -9.96 13.77
C CYS A 239 -22.92 -10.97 13.68
N PRO A 240 -22.80 -12.20 14.22
CA PRO A 240 -23.93 -13.11 14.32
C PRO A 240 -25.02 -12.54 15.24
N GLU A 241 -26.26 -12.96 15.02
CA GLU A 241 -27.33 -12.70 15.95
C GLU A 241 -27.16 -13.60 17.19
N PHE A 242 -27.26 -13.01 18.36
CA PHE A 242 -27.24 -13.75 19.62
C PHE A 242 -28.67 -13.94 20.13
N PRO A 243 -29.00 -15.11 20.68
CA PRO A 243 -30.32 -15.33 21.28
C PRO A 243 -30.52 -14.38 22.46
N PRO A 244 -31.78 -14.07 22.80
CA PRO A 244 -32.09 -13.34 24.02
C PRO A 244 -31.47 -14.02 25.25
N LEU A 245 -31.11 -13.23 26.27
CA LEU A 245 -30.58 -13.77 27.50
C LEU A 245 -31.65 -14.67 28.19
N ASN A 246 -31.21 -15.87 28.56
CA ASN A 246 -32.00 -16.73 29.42
C ASN A 246 -31.58 -16.50 30.88
N GLU A 247 -32.42 -15.88 31.67
CA GLU A 247 -32.11 -15.52 33.07
C GLU A 247 -31.75 -16.73 33.93
N ASP A 248 -32.35 -17.90 33.65
CA ASP A 248 -32.08 -19.14 34.37
C ASP A 248 -30.66 -19.70 34.17
N GLU A 249 -29.98 -19.28 33.11
CA GLU A 249 -28.60 -19.69 32.81
C GLU A 249 -27.55 -18.72 33.38
N LEU A 250 -27.99 -17.56 33.90
CA LEU A 250 -27.06 -16.54 34.38
C LEU A 250 -26.58 -16.85 35.80
N LEU A 251 -25.27 -16.99 35.94
CA LEU A 251 -24.63 -17.20 37.24
C LEU A 251 -24.35 -15.87 37.94
N PRO A 252 -24.34 -15.82 39.28
CA PRO A 252 -23.90 -14.64 40.01
C PRO A 252 -22.43 -14.37 39.77
N MET A 253 -22.06 -13.09 39.71
CA MET A 253 -20.65 -12.69 39.61
C MET A 253 -19.84 -13.18 40.80
N GLU A 254 -18.62 -13.65 40.56
CA GLU A 254 -17.70 -14.18 41.57
C GLU A 254 -16.28 -13.64 41.31
N GLN A 255 -15.67 -13.06 42.34
CA GLN A 255 -14.26 -12.68 42.28
C GLN A 255 -13.36 -13.89 42.52
N VAL A 256 -12.32 -14.02 41.71
CA VAL A 256 -11.37 -15.12 41.79
C VAL A 256 -9.95 -14.57 41.76
N SER A 257 -9.07 -15.16 42.56
CA SER A 257 -7.65 -14.80 42.57
C SER A 257 -6.93 -15.35 41.35
N THR A 258 -6.23 -14.48 40.64
CA THR A 258 -5.49 -14.79 39.42
C THR A 258 -4.10 -14.14 39.46
N PRO A 259 -3.24 -14.58 40.39
CA PRO A 259 -1.95 -13.96 40.63
C PRO A 259 -1.06 -14.06 39.39
N LYS A 260 -0.49 -12.93 38.95
CA LYS A 260 0.43 -12.81 37.81
C LYS A 260 -0.20 -13.17 36.44
N ALA A 261 -1.52 -13.25 36.32
CA ALA A 261 -2.20 -13.46 35.05
C ALA A 261 -2.50 -12.09 34.41
N TYR A 262 -1.57 -11.58 33.59
CA TYR A 262 -1.65 -10.25 32.97
C TYR A 262 -2.23 -10.29 31.56
N THR A 263 -2.09 -11.42 30.87
CA THR A 263 -2.56 -11.59 29.48
C THR A 263 -3.87 -12.37 29.43
N ILE A 264 -4.58 -12.25 28.31
CA ILE A 264 -5.80 -13.02 28.07
C ILE A 264 -5.52 -14.52 28.14
N GLU A 265 -4.39 -14.96 27.60
CA GLU A 265 -3.94 -16.35 27.58
C GLU A 265 -3.68 -16.86 29.01
N ASP A 266 -2.97 -16.08 29.82
CA ASP A 266 -2.67 -16.45 31.22
C ASP A 266 -3.99 -16.65 32.02
N VAL A 267 -4.95 -15.73 31.84
CA VAL A 267 -6.24 -15.82 32.53
C VAL A 267 -7.07 -17.02 32.03
N ALA A 268 -7.08 -17.24 30.69
CA ALA A 268 -7.78 -18.36 30.07
C ALA A 268 -7.25 -19.70 30.58
N ASP A 269 -5.91 -19.85 30.62
CA ASP A 269 -5.24 -21.07 31.08
C ASP A 269 -5.45 -21.33 32.59
N MET A 270 -5.33 -20.27 33.40
CA MET A 270 -5.49 -20.37 34.85
C MET A 270 -6.92 -20.76 35.24
N LEU A 271 -7.92 -20.13 34.59
CA LEU A 271 -9.33 -20.36 34.91
C LEU A 271 -9.96 -21.49 34.07
N LYS A 272 -9.20 -22.08 33.13
CA LYS A 272 -9.63 -23.14 32.20
C LYS A 272 -10.88 -22.76 31.42
N VAL A 273 -10.91 -21.55 30.89
CA VAL A 273 -11.99 -21.01 30.05
C VAL A 273 -11.42 -20.62 28.68
N PRO A 274 -12.19 -20.73 27.60
CA PRO A 274 -11.72 -20.28 26.29
C PRO A 274 -11.56 -18.75 26.27
N THR A 275 -10.63 -18.25 25.50
CA THR A 275 -10.37 -16.80 25.34
C THR A 275 -11.61 -16.03 24.87
N SER A 276 -12.53 -16.69 24.14
CA SER A 276 -13.81 -16.12 23.73
C SER A 276 -14.79 -15.80 24.87
N LYS A 277 -14.53 -16.30 26.09
CA LYS A 277 -15.29 -15.97 27.31
C LYS A 277 -14.71 -14.79 28.07
N LEU A 278 -13.52 -14.30 27.69
CA LEU A 278 -12.92 -13.16 28.34
C LEU A 278 -13.38 -11.84 27.70
N ILE A 279 -13.40 -10.80 28.53
CA ILE A 279 -13.74 -9.43 28.14
C ILE A 279 -12.55 -8.55 28.53
N LYS A 280 -11.91 -7.94 27.54
CA LYS A 280 -10.80 -7.00 27.74
C LYS A 280 -11.28 -5.56 27.65
N LEU A 281 -10.81 -4.74 28.59
CA LEU A 281 -11.04 -3.31 28.64
C LEU A 281 -9.78 -2.61 28.09
N LEU A 282 -9.99 -1.74 27.09
CA LEU A 282 -8.97 -0.92 26.50
C LEU A 282 -9.35 0.56 26.69
N LEU A 283 -8.46 1.34 27.29
CA LEU A 283 -8.67 2.77 27.51
C LEU A 283 -7.84 3.57 26.52
N PHE A 284 -8.49 4.49 25.82
CA PHE A 284 -7.89 5.41 24.86
C PHE A 284 -8.16 6.86 25.24
N MET A 285 -7.34 7.76 24.68
CA MET A 285 -7.57 9.20 24.64
C MET A 285 -7.97 9.58 23.22
N ALA A 286 -9.21 10.01 23.03
CA ALA A 286 -9.72 10.52 21.76
C ALA A 286 -9.73 12.04 21.80
N ASP A 287 -8.89 12.71 21.00
CA ASP A 287 -8.67 14.15 21.03
C ASP A 287 -8.48 14.67 22.48
N GLY A 288 -7.65 13.97 23.27
CA GLY A 288 -7.35 14.29 24.67
C GLY A 288 -8.45 13.92 25.69
N LYS A 289 -9.56 13.27 25.28
CA LYS A 289 -10.64 12.83 26.17
C LYS A 289 -10.65 11.31 26.31
N PRO A 290 -10.85 10.78 27.53
CA PRO A 290 -10.85 9.34 27.74
C PRO A 290 -12.09 8.66 27.14
N VAL A 291 -11.87 7.47 26.56
CA VAL A 291 -12.92 6.59 26.03
C VAL A 291 -12.51 5.13 26.21
N VAL A 292 -13.48 4.29 26.54
CA VAL A 292 -13.27 2.84 26.76
C VAL A 292 -13.79 2.05 25.56
N ALA A 293 -12.99 1.09 25.10
CA ALA A 293 -13.41 0.03 24.20
C ALA A 293 -13.42 -1.32 24.92
N LEU A 294 -14.51 -2.07 24.79
CA LEU A 294 -14.62 -3.43 25.28
C LEU A 294 -14.55 -4.41 24.12
N MET A 295 -13.67 -5.40 24.24
CA MET A 295 -13.45 -6.42 23.22
C MET A 295 -13.62 -7.82 23.81
N ARG A 296 -14.07 -8.78 23.00
CA ARG A 296 -13.98 -10.18 23.35
C ARG A 296 -12.52 -10.62 23.37
N GLY A 297 -12.12 -11.48 24.30
CA GLY A 297 -10.71 -11.80 24.56
C GLY A 297 -9.94 -12.32 23.36
N ASP A 298 -10.56 -13.10 22.48
CA ASP A 298 -9.98 -13.66 21.26
C ASP A 298 -9.99 -12.69 20.06
N HIS A 299 -10.50 -11.46 20.21
CA HIS A 299 -10.54 -10.46 19.15
C HIS A 299 -9.54 -9.32 19.38
N GLU A 300 -8.96 -8.82 18.31
CA GLU A 300 -8.11 -7.63 18.33
C GLU A 300 -8.91 -6.38 17.93
N LEU A 301 -8.66 -5.27 18.65
CA LEU A 301 -9.26 -3.98 18.33
C LEU A 301 -8.65 -3.40 17.05
N ASN A 302 -9.52 -2.93 16.18
CA ASN A 302 -9.19 -2.14 15.02
C ASN A 302 -9.22 -0.65 15.39
N GLU A 303 -8.06 -0.06 15.70
CA GLU A 303 -7.96 1.36 16.09
C GLU A 303 -8.45 2.32 14.99
N PRO A 304 -8.16 2.13 13.68
CA PRO A 304 -8.77 2.90 12.59
C PRO A 304 -10.31 2.89 12.60
N LYS A 305 -10.95 1.73 12.76
CA LYS A 305 -12.41 1.66 12.86
C LYS A 305 -12.93 2.43 14.08
N PHE A 306 -12.27 2.28 15.24
CA PHE A 306 -12.68 2.96 16.46
C PHE A 306 -12.53 4.46 16.34
N ARG A 307 -11.42 4.95 15.78
CA ARG A 307 -11.20 6.37 15.47
C ARG A 307 -12.28 6.92 14.54
N ALA A 308 -12.60 6.19 13.46
CA ALA A 308 -13.65 6.57 12.51
C ALA A 308 -15.05 6.61 13.16
N PHE A 309 -15.37 5.64 14.03
CA PHE A 309 -16.61 5.58 14.79
C PHE A 309 -16.76 6.78 15.73
N LEU A 310 -15.70 7.12 16.46
CA LEU A 310 -15.67 8.26 17.38
C LEU A 310 -15.62 9.62 16.65
N LYS A 311 -15.27 9.64 15.36
CA LYS A 311 -15.03 10.84 14.54
C LYS A 311 -13.95 11.75 15.14
N CYS A 312 -12.97 11.18 15.83
CA CYS A 312 -11.85 11.91 16.40
C CYS A 312 -10.66 11.96 15.43
N THR A 313 -9.82 12.97 15.61
CA THR A 313 -8.61 13.15 14.80
C THR A 313 -7.48 12.29 15.32
N GLU A 314 -7.32 12.23 16.64
CA GLU A 314 -6.29 11.48 17.32
C GLU A 314 -6.91 10.43 18.25
N LEU A 315 -6.36 9.22 18.23
CA LEU A 315 -6.73 8.14 19.14
C LEU A 315 -5.45 7.45 19.62
N VAL A 316 -5.11 7.63 20.87
CA VAL A 316 -3.90 7.05 21.48
C VAL A 316 -4.25 6.25 22.72
N LYS A 317 -3.51 5.18 23.01
CA LYS A 317 -3.70 4.41 24.25
C LYS A 317 -3.38 5.31 25.45
N ALA A 318 -4.23 5.25 26.48
CA ALA A 318 -3.97 5.96 27.72
C ALA A 318 -2.70 5.43 28.39
N ASP A 319 -1.92 6.32 29.00
CA ASP A 319 -0.79 5.95 29.85
C ASP A 319 -1.25 5.27 31.14
N GLU A 320 -0.32 4.63 31.85
CA GLU A 320 -0.64 3.88 33.09
C GLU A 320 -1.22 4.74 34.19
N GLU A 321 -0.81 6.00 34.30
CA GLU A 321 -1.32 6.92 35.31
C GLU A 321 -2.77 7.27 35.02
N THR A 322 -3.09 7.68 33.81
CA THR A 322 -4.44 7.96 33.34
C THR A 322 -5.33 6.71 33.43
N TYR A 323 -4.79 5.55 33.02
CA TYR A 323 -5.48 4.27 33.12
C TYR A 323 -5.90 3.96 34.57
N THR A 324 -4.95 4.02 35.49
CA THR A 324 -5.20 3.75 36.92
C THR A 324 -6.14 4.77 37.55
N LYS A 325 -6.01 6.03 37.20
CA LYS A 325 -6.90 7.11 37.70
C LYS A 325 -8.36 6.91 37.30
N ILE A 326 -8.61 6.48 36.06
CA ILE A 326 -9.96 6.30 35.53
C ILE A 326 -10.55 4.97 35.95
N THR A 327 -9.82 3.87 35.79
CA THR A 327 -10.34 2.53 36.08
C THR A 327 -10.29 2.18 37.58
N GLY A 328 -9.41 2.83 38.33
CA GLY A 328 -9.11 2.46 39.73
C GLY A 328 -8.33 1.16 39.85
N SER A 329 -7.74 0.66 38.77
CA SER A 329 -7.07 -0.64 38.72
C SER A 329 -5.81 -0.60 37.85
N PHE A 330 -5.03 -1.68 37.91
CA PHE A 330 -3.85 -1.86 37.10
C PHE A 330 -4.20 -2.40 35.70
N VAL A 331 -3.33 -2.13 34.71
CA VAL A 331 -3.44 -2.73 33.39
C VAL A 331 -3.45 -4.26 33.50
N GLY A 332 -4.41 -4.91 32.79
CA GLY A 332 -4.64 -6.35 32.87
C GLY A 332 -5.70 -6.78 33.86
N PHE A 333 -6.08 -5.94 34.83
CA PHE A 333 -7.04 -6.28 35.89
C PHE A 333 -8.28 -5.38 35.93
N ALA A 334 -8.41 -4.38 35.04
CA ALA A 334 -9.57 -3.53 35.01
C ALA A 334 -10.73 -4.19 34.28
N GLY A 335 -11.92 -4.09 34.86
CA GLY A 335 -13.21 -4.47 34.28
C GLY A 335 -14.15 -3.27 34.19
N ALA A 336 -15.11 -3.34 33.29
CA ALA A 336 -16.06 -2.25 33.06
C ALA A 336 -17.29 -2.28 33.98
N GLN A 337 -17.49 -3.37 34.76
CA GLN A 337 -18.55 -3.47 35.72
C GLN A 337 -18.39 -2.39 36.81
N GLY A 338 -19.43 -1.59 37.05
CA GLY A 338 -19.42 -0.47 37.98
C GLY A 338 -18.66 0.77 37.51
N LEU A 339 -18.03 0.77 36.33
CA LEU A 339 -17.22 1.89 35.87
C LEU A 339 -18.11 3.10 35.48
N LYS A 340 -19.25 2.87 34.85
CA LYS A 340 -20.21 3.91 34.47
C LYS A 340 -20.90 4.57 35.67
N GLU A 341 -21.02 3.87 36.77
CA GLU A 341 -21.55 4.39 38.04
C GLU A 341 -20.55 5.36 38.71
N LYS A 342 -19.24 5.08 38.56
CA LYS A 342 -18.16 5.94 39.08
C LYS A 342 -17.89 7.14 38.16
N HIS A 343 -18.03 6.94 36.85
CA HIS A 343 -17.75 7.90 35.80
C HIS A 343 -18.89 7.98 34.79
N PRO A 344 -20.05 8.62 35.13
CA PRO A 344 -21.21 8.67 34.25
C PRO A 344 -20.97 9.27 32.88
N GLU A 345 -20.01 10.22 32.79
CA GLU A 345 -19.61 10.93 31.57
C GLU A 345 -18.62 10.17 30.68
N LEU A 346 -17.97 9.11 31.20
CA LEU A 346 -16.97 8.34 30.46
C LEU A 346 -17.65 7.52 29.36
N PRO A 347 -17.36 7.76 28.08
CA PRO A 347 -17.92 6.93 27.01
C PRO A 347 -17.35 5.52 27.05
N ILE A 348 -18.24 4.51 27.02
CA ILE A 348 -17.90 3.10 26.98
C ILE A 348 -18.59 2.47 25.78
N TYR A 349 -17.79 2.04 24.80
CA TYR A 349 -18.28 1.33 23.61
C TYR A 349 -17.79 -0.12 23.61
N ALA A 350 -18.61 -1.02 23.10
CA ALA A 350 -18.27 -2.42 23.04
C ALA A 350 -18.31 -2.94 21.60
N ASP A 351 -17.40 -3.84 21.25
CA ASP A 351 -17.53 -4.61 20.03
C ASP A 351 -18.82 -5.44 20.03
N ASN A 352 -19.44 -5.58 18.86
CA ASN A 352 -20.69 -6.30 18.72
C ASN A 352 -20.65 -7.74 19.27
N TYR A 353 -19.51 -8.43 19.17
CA TYR A 353 -19.35 -9.80 19.66
C TYR A 353 -19.35 -9.91 21.19
N VAL A 354 -19.14 -8.81 21.90
CA VAL A 354 -19.23 -8.78 23.38
C VAL A 354 -20.65 -9.10 23.85
N LYS A 355 -21.70 -8.82 23.05
CA LYS A 355 -23.11 -9.20 23.33
C LYS A 355 -23.28 -10.70 23.53
N GLY A 356 -22.49 -11.52 22.87
CA GLY A 356 -22.57 -12.98 22.93
C GLY A 356 -21.82 -13.62 24.10
N VAL A 357 -21.19 -12.83 24.96
CA VAL A 357 -20.50 -13.38 26.14
C VAL A 357 -21.49 -13.57 27.28
N ILE A 358 -21.69 -14.81 27.67
CA ILE A 358 -22.54 -15.21 28.80
C ILE A 358 -21.67 -15.89 29.84
N ASN A 359 -21.77 -15.50 31.11
CA ASN A 359 -20.99 -16.01 32.23
C ASN A 359 -19.48 -15.99 31.92
N GLY A 360 -19.00 -14.86 31.38
CA GLY A 360 -17.63 -14.65 30.99
C GLY A 360 -16.71 -14.24 32.15
N VAL A 361 -15.49 -13.79 31.79
CA VAL A 361 -14.50 -13.30 32.75
C VAL A 361 -14.06 -11.91 32.34
N SER A 362 -14.00 -11.00 33.31
CA SER A 362 -13.51 -9.62 33.13
C SER A 362 -12.53 -9.29 34.27
N GLY A 363 -11.79 -8.20 34.13
CA GLY A 363 -10.97 -7.71 35.24
C GLY A 363 -11.80 -7.51 36.52
N GLY A 364 -11.19 -7.79 37.66
CA GLY A 364 -11.85 -7.68 38.96
C GLY A 364 -11.75 -6.30 39.63
N ASN A 365 -11.10 -5.34 38.95
CA ASN A 365 -10.81 -3.99 39.44
C ASN A 365 -9.89 -3.98 40.71
N GLU A 366 -9.19 -5.06 40.94
CA GLU A 366 -8.19 -5.22 41.99
C GLU A 366 -6.99 -5.99 41.43
N LYS A 367 -5.80 -5.74 41.93
CA LYS A 367 -4.58 -6.43 41.49
C LYS A 367 -4.68 -7.93 41.77
N ASP A 368 -4.28 -8.74 40.77
CA ASP A 368 -4.31 -10.20 40.82
C ASP A 368 -5.72 -10.81 41.04
N VAL A 369 -6.77 -10.09 40.63
CA VAL A 369 -8.18 -10.53 40.74
C VAL A 369 -8.89 -10.37 39.41
N HIS A 370 -9.67 -11.38 39.02
CA HIS A 370 -10.66 -11.31 37.95
C HIS A 370 -12.07 -11.64 38.47
N THR A 371 -13.09 -11.19 37.74
CA THR A 371 -14.48 -11.50 38.02
C THR A 371 -15.02 -12.49 36.99
N LYS A 372 -15.46 -13.64 37.45
CA LYS A 372 -16.19 -14.66 36.67
C LYS A 372 -17.69 -14.35 36.58
N ASN A 373 -18.33 -15.03 35.66
CA ASN A 373 -19.78 -14.98 35.42
C ASN A 373 -20.29 -13.57 35.04
N VAL A 374 -19.42 -12.77 34.43
CA VAL A 374 -19.81 -11.48 33.88
C VAL A 374 -20.55 -11.69 32.57
N THR A 375 -21.79 -11.17 32.50
CA THR A 375 -22.60 -11.14 31.27
C THR A 375 -22.78 -9.68 30.87
N PRO A 376 -22.12 -9.16 29.85
CA PRO A 376 -22.09 -7.73 29.54
C PRO A 376 -23.45 -7.08 29.40
N LEU A 377 -24.42 -7.75 28.78
CA LEU A 377 -25.80 -7.23 28.64
C LEU A 377 -26.53 -7.06 29.98
N ARG A 378 -26.10 -7.75 31.05
CA ARG A 378 -26.65 -7.62 32.40
C ARG A 378 -25.81 -6.69 33.28
N ASP A 379 -24.46 -6.84 33.19
CA ASP A 379 -23.54 -6.36 34.23
C ASP A 379 -22.77 -5.11 33.83
N ILE A 380 -22.79 -4.74 32.55
CA ILE A 380 -21.97 -3.62 32.04
C ILE A 380 -22.85 -2.62 31.29
N LYS A 381 -22.86 -1.37 31.74
CA LYS A 381 -23.51 -0.28 31.01
C LYS A 381 -22.60 0.26 29.96
N VAL A 382 -23.02 0.18 28.68
CA VAL A 382 -22.30 0.73 27.53
C VAL A 382 -23.12 1.81 26.83
N ASP A 383 -22.47 2.78 26.22
CA ASP A 383 -23.12 3.83 25.41
C ASP A 383 -23.49 3.34 24.01
N GLY A 384 -22.87 2.25 23.55
CA GLY A 384 -23.20 1.64 22.27
C GLY A 384 -22.37 0.41 21.93
N TYR A 385 -22.86 -0.32 20.93
CA TYR A 385 -22.17 -1.46 20.33
C TYR A 385 -21.84 -1.14 18.88
N CYS A 386 -20.64 -1.46 18.43
CA CYS A 386 -20.16 -1.20 17.07
C CYS A 386 -19.21 -2.30 16.58
N ASP A 387 -18.87 -2.30 15.31
CA ASP A 387 -17.87 -3.21 14.73
C ASP A 387 -16.48 -2.65 14.98
N LEU A 388 -15.78 -3.20 15.95
CA LEU A 388 -14.43 -2.76 16.36
C LEU A 388 -13.35 -3.80 16.09
N LYS A 389 -13.69 -5.02 15.68
CA LYS A 389 -12.68 -6.05 15.50
C LYS A 389 -11.95 -5.93 14.15
N ILE A 390 -10.69 -6.36 14.14
CA ILE A 390 -9.95 -6.62 12.90
C ILE A 390 -10.56 -7.86 12.24
N ALA A 391 -10.86 -7.77 10.94
CA ALA A 391 -11.38 -8.91 10.19
C ALA A 391 -10.36 -10.05 10.15
N SER A 392 -10.83 -11.28 10.37
CA SER A 392 -10.00 -12.49 10.47
C SER A 392 -10.68 -13.68 9.79
N ALA A 393 -9.93 -14.78 9.61
CA ALA A 393 -10.43 -15.99 8.98
C ALA A 393 -11.67 -16.53 9.73
N GLY A 394 -12.71 -16.86 8.98
CA GLY A 394 -13.99 -17.31 9.51
C GLY A 394 -15.03 -16.20 9.75
N ASP A 395 -14.63 -14.93 9.68
CA ASP A 395 -15.57 -13.81 9.75
C ASP A 395 -16.45 -13.72 8.50
N ILE A 396 -17.64 -13.19 8.69
CA ILE A 396 -18.70 -13.17 7.68
C ILE A 396 -18.79 -11.79 7.02
N CYS A 397 -18.84 -11.80 5.70
CA CYS A 397 -19.09 -10.61 4.90
C CYS A 397 -20.49 -10.04 5.19
N PRO A 398 -20.62 -8.73 5.49
CA PRO A 398 -21.94 -8.12 5.77
C PRO A 398 -22.84 -8.05 4.54
N HIS A 399 -22.28 -8.11 3.31
CA HIS A 399 -23.03 -7.97 2.08
C HIS A 399 -23.65 -9.28 1.59
N CYS A 400 -22.94 -10.40 1.65
CA CYS A 400 -23.41 -11.67 1.11
C CYS A 400 -23.60 -12.77 2.16
N GLY A 401 -23.14 -12.57 3.39
CA GLY A 401 -23.28 -13.55 4.47
C GLY A 401 -22.35 -14.77 4.34
N LYS A 402 -21.36 -14.74 3.45
CA LYS A 402 -20.36 -15.80 3.30
C LYS A 402 -19.07 -15.45 4.07
N PRO A 403 -18.27 -16.46 4.47
CA PRO A 403 -16.98 -16.22 5.08
C PRO A 403 -16.04 -15.44 4.16
N PHE A 404 -15.19 -14.58 4.74
CA PHE A 404 -14.09 -13.94 4.02
C PHE A 404 -13.00 -14.95 3.65
N THR A 405 -12.41 -14.76 2.48
CA THR A 405 -11.10 -15.27 2.11
C THR A 405 -10.06 -14.17 2.30
N PHE A 406 -8.84 -14.55 2.66
CA PHE A 406 -7.76 -13.59 2.88
C PHE A 406 -6.65 -13.82 1.88
N THR A 407 -6.24 -12.74 1.24
CA THR A 407 -5.07 -12.68 0.36
C THR A 407 -4.14 -11.57 0.84
N ARG A 408 -2.90 -11.59 0.38
CA ARG A 408 -1.97 -10.50 0.67
C ARG A 408 -1.75 -9.65 -0.57
N GLY A 409 -1.52 -8.36 -0.36
CA GLY A 409 -1.33 -7.41 -1.43
C GLY A 409 -0.27 -6.36 -1.13
N ILE A 410 0.20 -5.72 -2.19
CA ILE A 410 1.08 -4.57 -2.16
C ILE A 410 0.29 -3.38 -2.69
N GLU A 411 0.09 -2.36 -1.87
CA GLU A 411 -0.55 -1.11 -2.28
C GLU A 411 0.33 -0.38 -3.30
N VAL A 412 -0.13 -0.26 -4.54
CA VAL A 412 0.60 0.43 -5.62
C VAL A 412 -0.02 1.77 -5.99
N GLY A 413 -1.29 1.99 -5.64
CA GLY A 413 -1.99 3.23 -5.88
C GLY A 413 -3.17 3.40 -4.95
N HIS A 414 -3.55 4.65 -4.70
CA HIS A 414 -4.62 5.01 -3.79
C HIS A 414 -5.41 6.20 -4.35
N VAL A 415 -6.72 6.16 -4.29
CA VAL A 415 -7.65 7.21 -4.74
C VAL A 415 -8.51 7.67 -3.58
N PHE A 416 -8.61 9.00 -3.36
CA PHE A 416 -9.27 9.60 -2.21
C PHE A 416 -10.32 10.63 -2.61
N LYS A 417 -11.44 10.68 -1.88
CA LYS A 417 -12.35 11.83 -1.80
C LYS A 417 -11.97 12.67 -0.57
N LEU A 418 -11.33 13.81 -0.78
CA LEU A 418 -10.89 14.70 0.30
C LEU A 418 -12.00 15.63 0.82
N GLY A 419 -13.03 15.87 0.00
CA GLY A 419 -14.06 16.86 0.30
C GLY A 419 -13.49 18.27 0.32
N THR A 420 -13.84 19.04 1.34
CA THR A 420 -13.42 20.44 1.48
C THR A 420 -12.38 20.65 2.59
N LYS A 421 -11.68 19.60 3.03
CA LYS A 421 -10.74 19.67 4.15
C LYS A 421 -9.67 20.75 3.92
N TYR A 422 -8.94 20.67 2.83
CA TYR A 422 -7.85 21.60 2.50
C TYR A 422 -8.37 22.93 1.98
N SER A 423 -9.36 22.90 1.08
CA SER A 423 -9.89 24.12 0.48
C SER A 423 -10.52 25.07 1.51
N LYS A 424 -11.19 24.55 2.55
CA LYS A 424 -11.71 25.37 3.66
C LYS A 424 -10.58 25.94 4.52
N ALA A 425 -9.61 25.09 4.91
CA ALA A 425 -8.50 25.51 5.76
C ALA A 425 -7.64 26.59 5.09
N MET A 426 -7.39 26.46 3.78
CA MET A 426 -6.55 27.36 2.99
C MET A 426 -7.34 28.45 2.23
N ASN A 427 -8.65 28.59 2.50
CA ASN A 427 -9.54 29.55 1.82
C ASN A 427 -9.48 29.46 0.28
N ALA A 428 -9.38 28.25 -0.27
CA ALA A 428 -9.42 28.01 -1.71
C ALA A 428 -10.89 27.95 -2.17
N THR A 429 -11.42 29.11 -2.55
CA THR A 429 -12.83 29.30 -2.91
C THR A 429 -13.01 29.74 -4.35
N PHE A 430 -14.19 29.48 -4.89
CA PHE A 430 -14.67 29.97 -6.19
C PHE A 430 -16.03 30.64 -6.02
N LEU A 431 -16.42 31.52 -6.94
CA LEU A 431 -17.76 32.10 -7.00
C LEU A 431 -18.68 31.15 -7.76
N ASP A 432 -19.78 30.75 -7.10
CA ASP A 432 -20.84 29.94 -7.73
C ASP A 432 -21.71 30.78 -8.68
N GLU A 433 -22.73 30.18 -9.29
CA GLU A 433 -23.66 30.85 -10.22
C GLU A 433 -24.40 32.03 -9.56
N THR A 434 -24.54 32.03 -8.24
CA THR A 434 -25.19 33.09 -7.45
C THR A 434 -24.20 34.12 -6.92
N GLN A 435 -22.95 34.10 -7.37
CA GLN A 435 -21.83 34.96 -6.91
C GLN A 435 -21.49 34.78 -5.44
N LYS A 436 -21.78 33.64 -4.84
CA LYS A 436 -21.37 33.30 -3.48
C LYS A 436 -20.07 32.52 -3.49
N ALA A 437 -19.17 32.83 -2.56
CA ALA A 437 -17.93 32.08 -2.37
C ALA A 437 -18.23 30.70 -1.79
N GLN A 438 -17.74 29.65 -2.46
CA GLN A 438 -17.84 28.26 -2.04
C GLN A 438 -16.45 27.61 -2.01
N PRO A 439 -16.16 26.75 -1.05
CA PRO A 439 -14.90 26.01 -1.04
C PRO A 439 -14.90 24.95 -2.15
N MET A 440 -13.77 24.78 -2.82
CA MET A 440 -13.60 23.74 -3.84
C MET A 440 -13.64 22.33 -3.22
N ILE A 441 -14.27 21.38 -3.89
CA ILE A 441 -14.30 19.96 -3.46
C ILE A 441 -13.12 19.27 -4.11
N MET A 442 -12.30 18.62 -3.30
CA MET A 442 -11.03 18.06 -3.72
C MET A 442 -11.01 16.52 -3.70
N GLY A 443 -10.24 15.95 -4.61
CA GLY A 443 -9.79 14.56 -4.60
C GLY A 443 -8.28 14.49 -4.75
N CYS A 444 -7.67 13.40 -4.26
CA CYS A 444 -6.24 13.15 -4.43
C CYS A 444 -5.99 11.68 -4.86
N TYR A 445 -5.00 11.47 -5.73
CA TYR A 445 -4.82 10.19 -6.43
C TYR A 445 -3.33 9.89 -6.60
N GLY A 446 -2.78 8.99 -5.78
CA GLY A 446 -1.36 8.66 -5.74
C GLY A 446 -1.01 7.31 -6.36
N ILE A 447 0.13 7.21 -7.05
CA ILE A 447 0.76 5.95 -7.48
C ILE A 447 2.26 6.03 -7.16
N GLY A 448 2.75 5.08 -6.38
CA GLY A 448 4.18 4.92 -6.13
C GLY A 448 4.88 4.25 -7.32
N VAL A 449 5.51 5.02 -8.21
CA VAL A 449 6.08 4.50 -9.47
C VAL A 449 7.16 3.45 -9.20
N GLY A 450 8.05 3.71 -8.23
CA GLY A 450 9.06 2.73 -7.82
C GLY A 450 8.46 1.48 -7.16
N ARG A 451 7.36 1.65 -6.41
CA ARG A 451 6.63 0.54 -5.78
C ARG A 451 5.97 -0.36 -6.83
N VAL A 452 5.46 0.20 -7.94
CA VAL A 452 4.95 -0.57 -9.08
C VAL A 452 6.03 -1.49 -9.66
N VAL A 453 7.27 -1.00 -9.81
CA VAL A 453 8.40 -1.83 -10.28
C VAL A 453 8.68 -3.00 -9.32
N ALA A 454 8.73 -2.73 -8.01
CA ALA A 454 8.95 -3.77 -7.01
C ALA A 454 7.81 -4.78 -6.96
N ALA A 455 6.55 -4.33 -7.04
CA ALA A 455 5.37 -5.19 -7.07
C ALA A 455 5.34 -6.11 -8.29
N ALA A 456 5.81 -5.65 -9.46
CA ALA A 456 5.96 -6.49 -10.64
C ALA A 456 6.92 -7.67 -10.39
N ILE A 457 8.00 -7.44 -9.66
CA ILE A 457 8.99 -8.46 -9.32
C ILE A 457 8.44 -9.41 -8.25
N GLU A 458 7.76 -8.90 -7.22
CA GLU A 458 7.14 -9.75 -6.19
C GLU A 458 6.07 -10.68 -6.77
N GLN A 459 5.30 -10.21 -7.76
CA GLN A 459 4.26 -11.01 -8.40
C GLN A 459 4.82 -12.00 -9.43
N SER A 460 5.95 -11.68 -10.08
CA SER A 460 6.44 -12.42 -11.25
C SER A 460 7.96 -12.65 -11.19
N HIS A 461 8.35 -13.80 -10.64
CA HIS A 461 9.74 -14.26 -10.51
C HIS A 461 9.81 -15.78 -10.41
N ASP A 462 11.03 -16.32 -10.48
CA ASP A 462 11.36 -17.71 -10.14
C ASP A 462 12.72 -17.78 -9.40
N GLU A 463 13.23 -18.97 -9.16
CA GLU A 463 14.53 -19.19 -8.51
C GLU A 463 15.73 -18.62 -9.30
N ASN A 464 15.58 -18.39 -10.60
CA ASN A 464 16.64 -17.87 -11.47
C ASN A 464 16.65 -16.35 -11.53
N GLY A 465 15.51 -15.67 -11.29
CA GLY A 465 15.43 -14.22 -11.33
C GLY A 465 14.05 -13.65 -11.62
N ILE A 466 14.06 -12.45 -12.19
CA ILE A 466 12.84 -11.70 -12.52
C ILE A 466 12.15 -12.31 -13.75
N ILE A 467 10.82 -12.21 -13.80
CA ILE A 467 9.99 -12.50 -14.98
C ILE A 467 9.19 -11.24 -15.29
N TRP A 468 9.71 -10.37 -16.15
CA TRP A 468 9.01 -9.12 -16.45
C TRP A 468 7.72 -9.37 -17.24
N PRO A 469 6.59 -8.73 -16.84
CA PRO A 469 5.50 -8.50 -17.77
C PRO A 469 6.02 -7.73 -18.99
N ALA A 470 5.65 -8.16 -20.20
CA ALA A 470 6.22 -7.59 -21.42
C ALA A 470 6.15 -6.05 -21.51
N PRO A 471 5.06 -5.37 -21.08
CA PRO A 471 5.00 -3.89 -21.11
C PRO A 471 6.03 -3.21 -20.20
N LEU A 472 6.49 -3.86 -19.14
CA LEU A 472 7.44 -3.30 -18.16
C LEU A 472 8.89 -3.73 -18.42
N ALA A 473 9.12 -4.74 -19.23
CA ALA A 473 10.47 -5.25 -19.49
C ALA A 473 11.40 -4.13 -20.00
N PRO A 474 12.62 -3.99 -19.42
CA PRO A 474 13.53 -2.91 -19.81
C PRO A 474 14.01 -3.00 -21.27
N PHE A 475 14.06 -4.21 -21.81
CA PHE A 475 14.28 -4.49 -23.22
C PHE A 475 13.27 -5.56 -23.67
N ASP A 476 12.87 -5.51 -24.94
CA ASP A 476 11.93 -6.49 -25.50
C ASP A 476 12.63 -7.84 -25.70
N VAL A 477 13.89 -7.83 -26.14
CA VAL A 477 14.66 -9.02 -26.52
C VAL A 477 16.08 -9.00 -25.95
N ALA A 478 16.52 -10.12 -25.37
CA ALA A 478 17.92 -10.42 -25.11
C ALA A 478 18.52 -11.17 -26.32
N LEU A 479 19.50 -10.59 -26.97
CA LEU A 479 20.25 -11.25 -28.03
C LEU A 479 21.63 -11.64 -27.48
N VAL A 480 21.84 -12.93 -27.22
CA VAL A 480 23.08 -13.45 -26.64
C VAL A 480 23.98 -13.98 -27.75
N ALA A 481 25.10 -13.32 -27.97
CA ALA A 481 26.10 -13.76 -28.93
C ALA A 481 27.27 -14.49 -28.22
N ILE A 482 27.41 -15.80 -28.46
CA ILE A 482 28.47 -16.65 -27.93
C ILE A 482 29.61 -16.62 -28.93
N ASP A 483 30.83 -16.30 -28.49
CA ASP A 483 32.03 -16.10 -29.33
C ASP A 483 31.96 -14.87 -30.23
N TYR A 484 31.28 -13.80 -29.80
CA TYR A 484 31.06 -12.57 -30.57
C TYR A 484 32.36 -11.95 -31.09
N HIS A 485 33.44 -11.92 -30.31
CA HIS A 485 34.72 -11.32 -30.67
C HIS A 485 35.65 -12.28 -31.42
N SER A 486 35.48 -13.59 -31.21
CA SER A 486 36.37 -14.61 -31.80
C SER A 486 35.83 -15.24 -33.08
N ASN A 487 34.53 -15.08 -33.38
CA ASN A 487 33.90 -15.64 -34.59
C ASN A 487 33.21 -14.55 -35.43
N PRO A 488 33.77 -14.16 -36.61
CA PRO A 488 33.19 -13.14 -37.47
C PRO A 488 31.75 -13.41 -37.94
N GLU A 489 31.39 -14.67 -38.19
CA GLU A 489 30.03 -15.04 -38.61
C GLU A 489 29.00 -14.83 -37.48
N VAL A 490 29.34 -15.19 -36.23
CA VAL A 490 28.49 -14.92 -35.07
C VAL A 490 28.29 -13.42 -34.91
N LYS A 491 29.37 -12.64 -34.99
CA LYS A 491 29.32 -11.16 -34.91
C LYS A 491 28.42 -10.58 -35.98
N LYS A 492 28.60 -10.99 -37.24
CA LYS A 492 27.81 -10.52 -38.38
C LYS A 492 26.31 -10.77 -38.17
N HIS A 493 25.93 -12.04 -37.89
CA HIS A 493 24.51 -12.38 -37.72
C HIS A 493 23.89 -11.73 -36.49
N ALA A 494 24.62 -11.62 -35.38
CA ALA A 494 24.13 -10.93 -34.20
C ALA A 494 23.92 -9.43 -34.46
N ASP A 495 24.87 -8.74 -35.12
CA ASP A 495 24.72 -7.31 -35.46
C ASP A 495 23.57 -7.11 -36.49
N GLU A 496 23.41 -7.99 -37.50
CA GLU A 496 22.33 -7.93 -38.49
C GLU A 496 20.93 -8.14 -37.81
N ILE A 497 20.75 -9.14 -36.97
CA ILE A 497 19.51 -9.38 -36.26
C ILE A 497 19.18 -8.23 -35.30
N CYS A 498 20.17 -7.73 -34.55
CA CYS A 498 20.00 -6.60 -33.65
C CYS A 498 19.50 -5.36 -34.42
N ALA A 499 20.18 -4.98 -35.50
CA ALA A 499 19.82 -3.84 -36.34
C ALA A 499 18.41 -4.00 -36.97
N ALA A 500 18.09 -5.21 -37.44
CA ALA A 500 16.78 -5.47 -38.05
C ALA A 500 15.62 -5.37 -37.03
N LEU A 501 15.81 -5.86 -35.79
CA LEU A 501 14.82 -5.77 -34.72
C LEU A 501 14.67 -4.32 -34.22
N GLU A 502 15.79 -3.58 -34.04
CA GLU A 502 15.77 -2.16 -33.68
C GLU A 502 15.08 -1.30 -34.74
N ALA A 503 15.29 -1.58 -36.04
CA ALA A 503 14.60 -0.90 -37.15
C ALA A 503 13.09 -1.13 -37.15
N LYS A 504 12.62 -2.20 -36.50
CA LYS A 504 11.19 -2.50 -36.31
C LYS A 504 10.64 -1.95 -34.97
N GLY A 505 11.42 -1.15 -34.26
CA GLY A 505 11.02 -0.49 -33.01
C GLY A 505 11.08 -1.38 -31.77
N LEU A 506 11.84 -2.47 -31.79
CA LEU A 506 12.10 -3.29 -30.62
C LEU A 506 13.33 -2.81 -29.88
N ASP A 507 13.24 -2.78 -28.56
CA ASP A 507 14.40 -2.56 -27.67
C ASP A 507 15.19 -3.86 -27.51
N VAL A 508 16.41 -3.92 -28.05
CA VAL A 508 17.26 -5.12 -28.01
C VAL A 508 18.48 -4.91 -27.10
N LEU A 509 18.71 -5.85 -26.20
CA LEU A 509 19.96 -5.95 -25.41
C LEU A 509 20.85 -7.02 -26.04
N LEU A 510 21.91 -6.61 -26.73
CA LEU A 510 22.90 -7.53 -27.30
C LEU A 510 24.00 -7.81 -26.27
N ASP A 511 24.09 -9.06 -25.80
CA ASP A 511 25.21 -9.51 -24.95
C ASP A 511 26.40 -9.91 -25.81
N ASP A 512 27.22 -8.92 -26.07
CA ASP A 512 28.47 -8.99 -26.85
C ASP A 512 29.74 -9.19 -25.99
N ARG A 513 29.60 -9.40 -24.68
CA ARG A 513 30.75 -9.55 -23.76
C ARG A 513 31.57 -10.79 -24.09
N ASP A 514 32.84 -10.74 -23.74
CA ASP A 514 33.73 -11.92 -23.79
C ASP A 514 33.63 -12.71 -22.50
N GLU A 515 32.47 -13.39 -22.34
CA GLU A 515 32.12 -14.16 -21.17
C GLU A 515 31.60 -15.56 -21.55
N ARG A 516 31.77 -16.51 -20.64
CA ARG A 516 31.27 -17.89 -20.83
C ARG A 516 29.75 -17.91 -20.99
N ALA A 517 29.24 -18.78 -21.86
CA ALA A 517 27.81 -18.94 -22.13
C ALA A 517 26.95 -19.06 -20.86
N GLY A 518 27.41 -19.85 -19.86
CA GLY A 518 26.70 -20.05 -18.60
C GLY A 518 26.56 -18.77 -17.76
N ILE A 519 27.52 -17.82 -17.83
CA ILE A 519 27.44 -16.53 -17.16
C ILE A 519 26.41 -15.66 -17.87
N LYS A 520 26.52 -15.54 -19.22
CA LYS A 520 25.57 -14.78 -20.03
C LYS A 520 24.12 -15.25 -19.81
N PHE A 521 23.86 -16.55 -19.77
CA PHE A 521 22.52 -17.10 -19.54
C PHE A 521 22.00 -16.78 -18.15
N LYS A 522 22.84 -16.95 -17.11
CA LYS A 522 22.44 -16.63 -15.72
C LYS A 522 22.11 -15.15 -15.54
N ASP A 523 22.91 -14.26 -16.16
CA ASP A 523 22.63 -12.82 -16.12
C ASP A 523 21.31 -12.49 -16.83
N MET A 524 21.06 -13.06 -18.01
CA MET A 524 19.81 -12.83 -18.74
C MET A 524 18.58 -13.39 -17.99
N ASP A 525 18.69 -14.57 -17.37
CA ASP A 525 17.63 -15.16 -16.56
C ASP A 525 17.38 -14.32 -15.28
N LEU A 526 18.45 -13.78 -14.65
CA LEU A 526 18.35 -12.88 -13.50
C LEU A 526 17.67 -11.56 -13.86
N ILE A 527 18.07 -10.93 -14.98
CA ILE A 527 17.49 -9.69 -15.50
C ILE A 527 16.02 -9.92 -15.91
N GLY A 528 15.72 -11.10 -16.48
CA GLY A 528 14.35 -11.55 -16.72
C GLY A 528 13.69 -11.00 -17.97
N LEU A 529 14.43 -10.74 -19.05
CA LEU A 529 13.87 -10.26 -20.32
C LEU A 529 12.94 -11.29 -20.95
N PRO A 530 11.79 -10.90 -21.55
CA PRO A 530 10.74 -11.81 -21.99
C PRO A 530 11.18 -12.81 -23.05
N TYR A 531 12.02 -12.38 -23.98
CA TYR A 531 12.45 -13.18 -25.12
C TYR A 531 13.97 -13.20 -25.22
N ARG A 532 14.53 -14.39 -25.46
CA ARG A 532 15.97 -14.60 -25.66
C ARG A 532 16.26 -15.28 -26.98
N LEU A 533 17.12 -14.67 -27.81
CA LEU A 533 17.76 -15.28 -28.96
C LEU A 533 19.22 -15.55 -28.65
N VAL A 534 19.74 -16.70 -29.11
CA VAL A 534 21.16 -17.06 -28.95
C VAL A 534 21.76 -17.36 -30.30
N VAL A 535 22.82 -16.64 -30.64
CA VAL A 535 23.65 -16.87 -31.82
C VAL A 535 25.01 -17.36 -31.35
N SER A 536 25.43 -18.53 -31.80
CA SER A 536 26.69 -19.17 -31.37
C SER A 536 27.43 -19.78 -32.53
N SER A 537 28.73 -20.00 -32.38
CA SER A 537 29.56 -20.71 -33.39
C SER A 537 29.00 -22.07 -33.80
N ARG A 538 28.25 -22.73 -32.90
CA ARG A 538 27.61 -24.01 -33.18
C ARG A 538 26.35 -23.85 -34.04
N THR A 539 25.46 -22.90 -33.69
CA THR A 539 24.17 -22.74 -34.37
C THR A 539 24.32 -22.06 -35.74
N VAL A 540 25.25 -21.12 -35.87
CA VAL A 540 25.50 -20.40 -37.13
C VAL A 540 25.93 -21.33 -38.24
N LYS A 541 26.74 -22.37 -37.96
CA LYS A 541 27.14 -23.40 -38.94
C LYS A 541 25.96 -24.11 -39.60
N ASP A 542 24.86 -24.30 -38.83
CA ASP A 542 23.64 -24.91 -39.29
C ASP A 542 22.64 -23.90 -39.87
N GLY A 543 23.02 -22.60 -39.97
CA GLY A 543 22.11 -21.53 -40.39
C GLY A 543 20.98 -21.23 -39.35
N GLN A 544 21.21 -21.54 -38.08
CA GLN A 544 20.21 -21.50 -37.02
C GLN A 544 20.59 -20.57 -35.86
N CYS A 545 19.59 -20.21 -35.05
CA CYS A 545 19.71 -19.60 -33.71
C CYS A 545 18.81 -20.36 -32.72
N GLU A 546 19.06 -20.15 -31.42
CA GLU A 546 18.18 -20.69 -30.39
C GLU A 546 17.25 -19.59 -29.88
N TYR A 547 15.98 -19.91 -29.69
CA TYR A 547 14.96 -19.02 -29.12
C TYR A 547 14.39 -19.62 -27.85
N LYS A 548 14.12 -18.77 -26.84
CA LYS A 548 13.47 -19.15 -25.60
C LYS A 548 12.68 -17.98 -25.03
N LYS A 549 11.41 -18.18 -24.64
CA LYS A 549 10.73 -17.27 -23.72
C LYS A 549 11.30 -17.43 -22.33
N ARG A 550 11.27 -16.38 -21.51
CA ARG A 550 11.75 -16.41 -20.12
C ARG A 550 11.04 -17.49 -19.29
N THR A 551 9.78 -17.78 -19.58
CA THR A 551 8.94 -18.78 -18.89
C THR A 551 9.05 -20.19 -19.44
N ASP A 552 9.68 -20.40 -20.61
CA ASP A 552 9.81 -21.74 -21.19
C ASP A 552 10.89 -22.55 -20.47
N LYS A 553 10.72 -23.87 -20.41
CA LYS A 553 11.74 -24.76 -19.86
C LYS A 553 12.91 -24.98 -20.81
N GLU A 554 12.62 -25.12 -22.10
CA GLU A 554 13.59 -25.47 -23.14
C GLU A 554 13.64 -24.44 -24.26
N ALA A 555 14.80 -24.31 -24.91
CA ALA A 555 14.96 -23.51 -26.09
C ALA A 555 14.58 -24.31 -27.35
N VAL A 556 14.06 -23.60 -28.35
CA VAL A 556 13.79 -24.15 -29.68
C VAL A 556 14.74 -23.56 -30.71
N ARG A 557 15.02 -24.27 -31.80
CA ARG A 557 15.87 -23.78 -32.89
C ARG A 557 15.03 -23.14 -33.99
N TRP A 558 15.48 -21.98 -34.47
CA TRP A 558 14.91 -21.26 -35.60
C TRP A 558 15.98 -21.04 -36.67
N ASN A 559 15.57 -20.98 -37.94
CA ASN A 559 16.46 -20.51 -39.00
C ASN A 559 16.80 -19.03 -38.77
N LEU A 560 18.06 -18.66 -38.96
CA LEU A 560 18.51 -17.28 -38.80
C LEU A 560 17.72 -16.30 -39.69
N SER A 561 17.37 -16.71 -40.92
CA SER A 561 16.60 -15.91 -41.87
C SER A 561 15.16 -15.58 -41.40
N GLU A 562 14.58 -16.41 -40.51
CA GLU A 562 13.23 -16.26 -39.99
C GLU A 562 13.19 -15.63 -38.58
N ALA A 563 14.35 -15.49 -37.94
CA ALA A 563 14.42 -15.09 -36.53
C ALA A 563 13.75 -13.75 -36.24
N VAL A 564 13.94 -12.77 -37.11
CA VAL A 564 13.36 -11.42 -36.98
C VAL A 564 11.83 -11.48 -37.07
N GLU A 565 11.28 -12.14 -38.10
CA GLU A 565 9.83 -12.24 -38.28
C GLU A 565 9.15 -13.00 -37.13
N LYS A 566 9.78 -14.08 -36.66
CA LYS A 566 9.26 -14.88 -35.54
C LYS A 566 9.29 -14.11 -34.20
N ILE A 567 10.30 -13.28 -33.95
CA ILE A 567 10.34 -12.41 -32.77
C ILE A 567 9.26 -11.34 -32.87
N LEU A 568 9.06 -10.70 -34.03
CA LEU A 568 7.98 -9.74 -34.24
C LEU A 568 6.60 -10.37 -33.95
N ALA A 569 6.37 -11.56 -34.50
CA ALA A 569 5.14 -12.31 -34.21
C ALA A 569 4.98 -12.65 -32.72
N ALA A 570 6.07 -13.02 -32.03
CA ALA A 570 6.06 -13.36 -30.61
C ALA A 570 5.83 -12.14 -29.69
N THR A 571 6.32 -10.96 -30.11
CA THR A 571 6.15 -9.70 -29.37
C THR A 571 4.82 -9.00 -29.66
N GLY A 572 4.10 -9.38 -30.72
CA GLY A 572 2.87 -8.71 -31.17
C GLY A 572 3.10 -7.33 -31.76
N LYS A 573 4.30 -7.04 -32.22
CA LYS A 573 4.70 -5.78 -32.88
C LYS A 573 4.88 -5.92 -34.39
#